data_9463cac5ba354e9364f2eed5bb494a98
#
_entry.id   9463cac5ba354e9364f2eed5bb494a98
#
_cell.length_a   1.000
_cell.length_b   1.000
_cell.length_c   1.000
_cell.angle_alpha   90.00
_cell.angle_beta   90.00
_cell.angle_gamma   90.00
#
_symmetry.space_group_name_H-M   'P 1'
#
loop_
_entity.id
_entity.type
_entity.pdbx_description
1 polymer ?
#
loop_
_entity_poly.entity_id
_entity_poly.type
_entity_poly.pdbx_seq_one_letter_code
_entity_poly.pdbx_strand_id
1 'polypeptide(L)'
;MADKPAEKTLIDIVTESDHVKDLKGPELTGEINVPRVEEGYAVTGNYAHVRPYPAKPDIMDSLGFPETIVDNWEEAAIKRLGELLEKYKSLQVYLDICVRCGSCSDKCQFYLGTGDPNNMPVARAELLRKIYKKYFTTEGKLFGRFAGARKLDLKVLGEWYAYFHQCSQCRRCSVFCPYGIDTAEISMAAREIMDAIGLGQKYTDMTIGKLLEVGNNLGMNEKALKATLESMEEDIEEEDGVPVKLPLDVEGADVLLVTPSADFFASPHVESLIGYAKVFHQAGISWTMSSLASEAGNFGMFIGNYTLMQKAAMRIRNAIEQIKPKRLVVGECGHAWRVAYSFWNTLIGPFDSLDPNYPAPQHICELTLDLVKRGAIKLNKEANDEFTVTFHDSCNVARGTRMGTRPGGQFTIPRDLIKASCNKYVEMDPATTMEKTFCCGSGGGLLTDEIMEVRVAGAMPRMQALHAVMESDGVNFMALICAICKASFTKIMPKYGVPMEVAGGVHQLVGRAIELGAKE
;
A
#
# COMPACT_ATOMS: atom_id res chain seq x y z
N MET A 1 9.54 45.98 -27.48
CA MET A 1 9.15 44.54 -27.56
C MET A 1 8.66 44.20 -26.18
N ALA A 2 7.35 44.04 -26.00
CA ALA A 2 6.83 43.59 -24.72
C ALA A 2 7.19 42.09 -24.57
N ASP A 3 7.91 41.76 -23.49
CA ASP A 3 8.18 40.37 -23.13
C ASP A 3 6.86 39.59 -23.08
N LYS A 4 6.72 38.58 -23.93
CA LYS A 4 5.64 37.62 -23.77
C LYS A 4 5.82 36.98 -22.39
N PRO A 5 4.76 36.93 -21.56
CA PRO A 5 4.85 36.21 -20.29
C PRO A 5 5.31 34.77 -20.57
N ALA A 6 6.27 34.29 -19.81
CA ALA A 6 6.77 32.93 -19.92
C ALA A 6 5.58 31.95 -19.87
N GLU A 7 5.50 31.09 -20.86
CA GLU A 7 4.44 30.09 -20.96
C GLU A 7 4.53 29.18 -19.74
N LYS A 8 3.47 29.14 -18.90
CA LYS A 8 3.45 28.34 -17.69
C LYS A 8 3.61 26.86 -18.03
N THR A 9 4.49 26.20 -17.35
CA THR A 9 4.63 24.75 -17.47
C THR A 9 3.38 24.05 -16.92
N LEU A 10 3.14 22.80 -17.33
CA LEU A 10 2.04 22.01 -16.78
C LEU A 10 2.15 21.85 -15.25
N ILE A 11 3.37 21.71 -14.75
CA ILE A 11 3.65 21.66 -13.31
C ILE A 11 3.15 22.93 -12.62
N ASP A 12 3.42 24.10 -13.18
CA ASP A 12 2.96 25.37 -12.62
C ASP A 12 1.44 25.44 -12.60
N ILE A 13 0.78 25.01 -13.68
CA ILE A 13 -0.68 25.01 -13.79
C ILE A 13 -1.30 24.04 -12.75
N VAL A 14 -0.76 22.84 -12.62
CA VAL A 14 -1.24 21.83 -11.67
C VAL A 14 -1.05 22.29 -10.23
N THR A 15 0.10 22.92 -9.92
CA THR A 15 0.41 23.39 -8.56
C THR A 15 -0.30 24.69 -8.19
N GLU A 16 -0.72 25.49 -9.16
CA GLU A 16 -1.50 26.73 -8.97
C GLU A 16 -3.02 26.49 -9.05
N SER A 17 -3.46 25.25 -9.27
CA SER A 17 -4.89 24.92 -9.28
C SER A 17 -5.55 25.28 -7.96
N ASP A 18 -6.71 25.95 -8.00
CA ASP A 18 -7.49 26.34 -6.82
C ASP A 18 -7.85 25.13 -5.93
N HIS A 19 -7.92 23.94 -6.51
CA HIS A 19 -8.15 22.70 -5.77
C HIS A 19 -6.94 22.20 -4.99
N VAL A 20 -5.77 22.77 -5.19
CA VAL A 20 -4.51 22.41 -4.54
C VAL A 20 -4.10 23.45 -3.51
N LYS A 21 -4.56 24.71 -3.65
CA LYS A 21 -4.07 25.84 -2.85
C LYS A 21 -4.71 26.01 -1.48
N ASP A 22 -6.00 25.72 -1.33
CA ASP A 22 -6.76 26.16 -0.15
C ASP A 22 -7.66 25.06 0.44
N LEU A 23 -7.15 23.83 0.55
CA LEU A 23 -7.86 22.78 1.25
C LEU A 23 -7.75 22.99 2.76
N LYS A 24 -8.83 23.49 3.36
CA LYS A 24 -8.96 23.58 4.83
C LYS A 24 -9.36 22.22 5.37
N GLY A 25 -8.69 21.79 6.43
CA GLY A 25 -9.11 20.66 7.21
C GLY A 25 -10.48 20.91 7.86
N PRO A 26 -11.23 19.86 8.22
CA PRO A 26 -12.47 20.01 8.93
C PRO A 26 -12.22 20.70 10.29
N GLU A 27 -13.09 21.61 10.66
CA GLU A 27 -13.27 21.90 12.07
C GLU A 27 -13.72 20.59 12.72
N LEU A 28 -12.92 20.07 13.61
CA LEU A 28 -13.26 18.87 14.37
C LEU A 28 -14.43 19.22 15.30
N THR A 29 -15.65 19.03 14.83
CA THR A 29 -16.86 19.26 15.61
C THR A 29 -17.02 18.13 16.63
N GLY A 30 -17.15 18.50 17.85
CA GLY A 30 -17.16 17.91 19.16
C GLY A 30 -17.75 16.53 19.47
N GLU A 31 -18.09 15.68 18.52
CA GLU A 31 -18.55 14.30 18.79
C GLU A 31 -17.47 13.24 18.56
N ILE A 32 -16.30 13.64 18.10
CA ILE A 32 -15.21 12.75 17.80
C ILE A 32 -14.02 13.22 18.64
N ASN A 33 -13.78 12.53 19.76
CA ASN A 33 -12.61 12.76 20.61
C ASN A 33 -11.35 12.32 19.89
N VAL A 34 -10.87 13.14 18.95
CA VAL A 34 -9.56 12.95 18.34
C VAL A 34 -8.60 13.79 19.15
N PRO A 35 -7.48 13.24 19.61
CA PRO A 35 -6.38 14.05 20.09
C PRO A 35 -6.05 15.09 19.02
N ARG A 36 -5.92 16.34 19.44
CA ARG A 36 -5.55 17.41 18.52
C ARG A 36 -4.23 17.02 17.85
N VAL A 37 -4.21 17.08 16.54
CA VAL A 37 -2.96 17.07 15.79
C VAL A 37 -2.12 18.24 16.32
N GLU A 38 -0.84 18.01 16.61
CA GLU A 38 0.04 19.07 17.12
C GLU A 38 -0.03 20.33 16.25
N GLU A 39 0.10 21.51 16.86
CA GLU A 39 0.23 22.76 16.11
C GLU A 39 1.36 22.65 15.08
N GLY A 40 1.06 22.92 13.82
CA GLY A 40 1.97 22.71 12.68
C GLY A 40 1.63 21.50 11.82
N TYR A 41 0.79 20.60 12.29
CA TYR A 41 0.20 19.50 11.52
C TYR A 41 -1.33 19.62 11.40
N ALA A 42 -1.87 20.77 11.74
CA ALA A 42 -3.25 21.09 11.42
C ALA A 42 -3.47 20.87 9.93
N VAL A 43 -4.52 20.14 9.58
CA VAL A 43 -4.84 19.81 8.19
C VAL A 43 -5.35 21.08 7.51
N THR A 44 -4.44 21.98 7.18
CA THR A 44 -4.71 23.21 6.45
C THR A 44 -4.63 23.04 4.94
N GLY A 45 -4.30 21.82 4.50
CA GLY A 45 -4.48 21.36 3.14
C GLY A 45 -3.84 22.19 2.05
N ASN A 46 -2.54 22.42 2.10
CA ASN A 46 -1.81 22.82 0.89
C ASN A 46 -1.15 21.58 0.27
N TYR A 47 -1.78 21.02 -0.77
CA TYR A 47 -1.27 19.86 -1.50
C TYR A 47 -0.41 20.25 -2.73
N ALA A 48 0.02 21.51 -2.83
CA ALA A 48 0.81 22.01 -3.94
C ALA A 48 2.17 21.29 -4.12
N HIS A 49 2.61 20.58 -3.10
CA HIS A 49 3.85 19.80 -3.13
C HIS A 49 3.69 18.38 -3.68
N VAL A 50 2.49 17.92 -3.98
CA VAL A 50 2.26 16.67 -4.72
C VAL A 50 2.51 16.96 -6.21
N ARG A 51 3.74 16.78 -6.65
CA ARG A 51 4.20 17.16 -7.99
C ARG A 51 4.66 15.97 -8.80
N PRO A 52 4.51 16.00 -10.13
CA PRO A 52 5.19 15.07 -11.01
C PRO A 52 6.70 15.16 -10.82
N TYR A 53 7.38 14.07 -11.08
CA TYR A 53 8.82 13.97 -10.93
C TYR A 53 9.44 13.36 -12.16
N PRO A 54 10.37 14.06 -12.84
CA PRO A 54 11.10 13.45 -13.93
C PRO A 54 12.01 12.35 -13.37
N ALA A 55 11.83 11.13 -13.83
CA ALA A 55 12.77 10.06 -13.59
C ALA A 55 14.07 10.33 -14.40
N LYS A 56 15.15 9.60 -14.05
CA LYS A 56 16.36 9.66 -14.87
C LYS A 56 16.06 9.15 -16.29
N PRO A 57 16.61 9.77 -17.36
CA PRO A 57 16.31 9.40 -18.73
C PRO A 57 16.45 7.90 -19.01
N ASP A 58 17.58 7.30 -18.62
CA ASP A 58 17.85 5.87 -18.86
C ASP A 58 16.80 4.96 -18.22
N ILE A 59 16.28 5.34 -17.07
CA ILE A 59 15.22 4.61 -16.37
C ILE A 59 13.89 4.85 -17.08
N MET A 60 13.63 6.08 -17.52
CA MET A 60 12.41 6.40 -18.28
C MET A 60 12.31 5.56 -19.54
N ASP A 61 13.39 5.47 -20.32
CA ASP A 61 13.45 4.64 -21.52
C ASP A 61 13.17 3.16 -21.20
N SER A 62 13.81 2.62 -20.18
CA SER A 62 13.64 1.23 -19.76
C SER A 62 12.23 0.93 -19.26
N LEU A 63 11.54 1.92 -18.69
CA LEU A 63 10.18 1.82 -18.18
C LEU A 63 9.12 2.08 -19.25
N GLY A 64 9.52 2.68 -20.38
CA GLY A 64 8.60 3.11 -21.42
C GLY A 64 7.69 4.27 -21.00
N PHE A 65 8.14 5.11 -20.04
CA PHE A 65 7.51 6.37 -19.71
C PHE A 65 7.94 7.48 -20.65
N PRO A 66 7.10 8.47 -20.95
CA PRO A 66 7.55 9.68 -21.61
C PRO A 66 8.38 10.52 -20.62
N GLU A 67 9.48 11.12 -21.08
CA GLU A 67 10.34 12.02 -20.28
C GLU A 67 9.62 13.31 -19.88
N THR A 68 8.70 13.76 -20.73
CA THR A 68 7.91 14.97 -20.55
C THR A 68 6.46 14.67 -20.92
N ILE A 69 5.55 15.58 -20.52
CA ILE A 69 4.18 15.49 -21.04
C ILE A 69 4.20 15.60 -22.55
N VAL A 70 3.46 14.75 -23.23
CA VAL A 70 3.41 14.73 -24.68
C VAL A 70 2.73 15.99 -25.24
N ASP A 71 3.18 16.50 -26.38
CA ASP A 71 2.63 17.73 -26.97
C ASP A 71 1.11 17.65 -27.23
N ASN A 72 0.63 16.46 -27.63
CA ASN A 72 -0.77 16.14 -27.86
C ASN A 72 -1.44 15.46 -26.65
N TRP A 73 -1.09 15.84 -25.43
CA TRP A 73 -1.49 15.18 -24.20
C TRP A 73 -3.02 15.00 -24.05
N GLU A 74 -3.83 15.96 -24.50
CA GLU A 74 -5.30 15.84 -24.45
C GLU A 74 -5.78 14.66 -25.31
N GLU A 75 -5.29 14.55 -26.55
CA GLU A 75 -5.61 13.45 -27.45
C GLU A 75 -5.09 12.11 -26.91
N ALA A 76 -3.85 12.08 -26.41
CA ALA A 76 -3.24 10.91 -25.82
C ALA A 76 -4.02 10.42 -24.59
N ALA A 77 -4.44 11.33 -23.70
CA ALA A 77 -5.25 11.02 -22.53
C ALA A 77 -6.63 10.43 -22.92
N ILE A 78 -7.31 11.02 -23.91
CA ILE A 78 -8.61 10.54 -24.39
C ILE A 78 -8.46 9.17 -25.06
N LYS A 79 -7.42 9.00 -25.89
CA LYS A 79 -7.11 7.70 -26.50
C LYS A 79 -6.89 6.64 -25.43
N ARG A 80 -6.07 6.96 -24.40
CA ARG A 80 -5.81 6.02 -23.30
C ARG A 80 -7.09 5.66 -22.53
N LEU A 81 -7.95 6.63 -22.26
CA LEU A 81 -9.26 6.34 -21.65
C LEU A 81 -10.08 5.38 -22.52
N GLY A 82 -10.10 5.56 -23.85
CA GLY A 82 -10.76 4.64 -24.78
C GLY A 82 -10.22 3.22 -24.68
N GLU A 83 -8.91 3.05 -24.71
CA GLU A 83 -8.25 1.75 -24.55
C GLU A 83 -8.61 1.08 -23.21
N LEU A 84 -8.67 1.85 -22.12
CA LEU A 84 -9.06 1.33 -20.80
C LEU A 84 -10.53 0.89 -20.75
N LEU A 85 -11.43 1.61 -21.40
CA LEU A 85 -12.86 1.23 -21.50
C LEU A 85 -13.06 -0.03 -22.34
N GLU A 86 -12.22 -0.25 -23.35
CA GLU A 86 -12.24 -1.49 -24.14
C GLU A 86 -11.69 -2.68 -23.34
N LYS A 87 -10.59 -2.47 -22.64
CA LYS A 87 -9.90 -3.50 -21.88
C LYS A 87 -10.63 -3.87 -20.58
N TYR A 88 -11.12 -2.89 -19.83
CA TYR A 88 -11.75 -3.06 -18.53
C TYR A 88 -13.24 -2.69 -18.59
N LYS A 89 -14.09 -3.67 -18.87
CA LYS A 89 -15.55 -3.44 -18.93
C LYS A 89 -16.13 -3.01 -17.59
N SER A 90 -15.51 -3.39 -16.47
CA SER A 90 -15.83 -2.90 -15.13
C SER A 90 -15.77 -1.39 -15.03
N LEU A 91 -14.73 -0.74 -15.60
CA LEU A 91 -14.59 0.70 -15.58
C LEU A 91 -15.78 1.41 -16.25
N GLN A 92 -16.19 0.94 -17.44
CA GLN A 92 -17.36 1.48 -18.13
C GLN A 92 -18.61 1.33 -17.28
N VAL A 93 -18.85 0.13 -16.75
CA VAL A 93 -20.02 -0.16 -15.89
C VAL A 93 -20.02 0.78 -14.68
N TYR A 94 -18.89 0.97 -13.99
CA TYR A 94 -18.81 1.85 -12.82
C TYR A 94 -19.10 3.32 -13.16
N LEU A 95 -18.68 3.78 -14.33
CA LEU A 95 -18.97 5.14 -14.78
C LEU A 95 -20.43 5.33 -15.15
N ASP A 96 -21.10 4.30 -15.67
CA ASP A 96 -22.49 4.37 -16.10
C ASP A 96 -23.50 4.18 -14.96
N ILE A 97 -23.29 3.20 -14.07
CA ILE A 97 -24.31 2.81 -13.08
C ILE A 97 -24.35 3.69 -11.82
N CYS A 98 -23.36 4.55 -11.58
CA CYS A 98 -23.34 5.38 -10.39
C CYS A 98 -24.48 6.41 -10.38
N VAL A 99 -25.44 6.24 -9.52
CA VAL A 99 -26.58 7.17 -9.33
C VAL A 99 -26.27 8.33 -8.39
N ARG A 100 -25.04 8.47 -7.92
CA ARG A 100 -24.59 9.56 -7.02
C ARG A 100 -25.37 9.62 -5.71
N CYS A 101 -25.75 8.48 -5.16
CA CYS A 101 -26.52 8.40 -3.90
C CYS A 101 -25.77 8.88 -2.65
N GLY A 102 -24.41 9.06 -2.73
CA GLY A 102 -23.60 9.54 -1.61
C GLY A 102 -23.26 8.51 -0.53
N SER A 103 -23.71 7.25 -0.61
CA SER A 103 -23.45 6.21 0.42
C SER A 103 -21.97 5.95 0.68
N CYS A 104 -21.09 6.34 -0.23
CA CYS A 104 -19.64 6.22 -0.09
C CYS A 104 -18.96 7.45 0.56
N SER A 105 -19.67 8.57 0.70
CA SER A 105 -19.05 9.87 1.05
C SER A 105 -18.40 9.84 2.44
N ASP A 106 -19.15 9.51 3.47
CA ASP A 106 -18.71 9.41 4.87
C ASP A 106 -17.89 8.13 5.17
N LYS A 107 -17.57 7.36 4.14
CA LYS A 107 -16.74 6.15 4.25
C LYS A 107 -15.28 6.40 3.86
N CYS A 108 -14.97 7.54 3.24
CA CYS A 108 -13.62 7.92 2.86
C CYS A 108 -12.91 8.65 3.99
N GLN A 109 -11.81 8.07 4.49
CA GLN A 109 -10.99 8.69 5.53
C GLN A 109 -10.43 10.06 5.11
N PHE A 110 -10.11 10.26 3.83
CA PHE A 110 -9.61 11.56 3.37
C PHE A 110 -10.71 12.63 3.37
N TYR A 111 -11.94 12.28 3.05
CA TYR A 111 -13.06 13.20 3.23
C TYR A 111 -13.30 13.49 4.71
N LEU A 112 -13.32 12.47 5.56
CA LEU A 112 -13.50 12.62 7.00
C LEU A 112 -12.39 13.46 7.63
N GLY A 113 -11.14 13.25 7.21
CA GLY A 113 -10.00 13.95 7.78
C GLY A 113 -9.75 15.34 7.22
N THR A 114 -10.11 15.61 5.95
CA THR A 114 -9.87 16.92 5.32
C THR A 114 -11.10 17.83 5.28
N GLY A 115 -12.31 17.25 5.38
CA GLY A 115 -13.56 17.98 5.15
C GLY A 115 -13.77 18.44 3.70
N ASP A 116 -12.84 18.16 2.79
CA ASP A 116 -12.94 18.58 1.39
C ASP A 116 -13.94 17.70 0.62
N PRO A 117 -15.06 18.27 0.14
CA PRO A 117 -16.05 17.53 -0.63
C PRO A 117 -15.50 16.82 -1.86
N ASN A 118 -14.42 17.30 -2.47
CA ASN A 118 -13.80 16.67 -3.63
C ASN A 118 -13.08 15.36 -3.27
N ASN A 119 -12.79 15.13 -2.01
CA ASN A 119 -12.30 13.84 -1.50
C ASN A 119 -13.39 12.80 -1.31
N MET A 120 -14.67 13.14 -1.45
CA MET A 120 -15.73 12.13 -1.50
C MET A 120 -15.49 11.18 -2.68
N PRO A 121 -15.62 9.86 -2.50
CA PRO A 121 -15.41 8.90 -3.60
C PRO A 121 -16.31 9.17 -4.82
N VAL A 122 -17.55 9.57 -4.58
CA VAL A 122 -18.49 9.95 -5.65
C VAL A 122 -18.00 11.19 -6.41
N ALA A 123 -17.50 12.21 -5.73
CA ALA A 123 -16.97 13.43 -6.35
C ALA A 123 -15.72 13.12 -7.19
N ARG A 124 -14.81 12.31 -6.64
CA ARG A 124 -13.62 11.83 -7.34
C ARG A 124 -13.99 11.05 -8.60
N ALA A 125 -14.96 10.14 -8.53
CA ALA A 125 -15.44 9.40 -9.70
C ALA A 125 -16.07 10.32 -10.76
N GLU A 126 -16.73 11.42 -10.34
CA GLU A 126 -17.31 12.42 -11.27
C GLU A 126 -16.24 13.14 -12.08
N LEU A 127 -15.03 13.32 -11.58
CA LEU A 127 -13.94 13.94 -12.34
C LEU A 127 -13.66 13.16 -13.63
N LEU A 128 -13.57 11.84 -13.56
CA LEU A 128 -13.37 10.98 -14.73
C LEU A 128 -14.67 10.82 -15.54
N ARG A 129 -15.81 10.64 -14.87
CA ARG A 129 -17.11 10.43 -15.53
C ARG A 129 -17.51 11.59 -16.45
N LYS A 130 -17.27 12.84 -16.05
CA LYS A 130 -17.58 14.01 -16.88
C LYS A 130 -16.81 14.00 -18.20
N ILE A 131 -15.56 13.54 -18.18
CA ILE A 131 -14.72 13.39 -19.37
C ILE A 131 -15.20 12.18 -20.19
N TYR A 132 -15.45 11.03 -19.56
CA TYR A 132 -16.05 9.88 -20.21
C TYR A 132 -17.35 10.24 -20.96
N LYS A 133 -18.26 10.99 -20.32
CA LYS A 133 -19.48 11.46 -20.98
C LYS A 133 -19.19 12.31 -22.20
N LYS A 134 -18.24 13.26 -22.12
CA LYS A 134 -17.94 14.17 -23.22
C LYS A 134 -17.45 13.43 -24.47
N TYR A 135 -16.62 12.43 -24.31
CA TYR A 135 -15.93 11.82 -25.45
C TYR A 135 -16.47 10.45 -25.86
N PHE A 136 -17.20 9.74 -24.97
CA PHE A 136 -17.60 8.36 -25.21
C PHE A 136 -19.11 8.09 -25.15
N THR A 137 -19.92 9.08 -24.73
CA THR A 137 -21.39 8.89 -24.75
C THR A 137 -22.06 9.82 -25.78
N THR A 138 -23.14 9.35 -26.39
CA THR A 138 -23.93 10.13 -27.35
C THR A 138 -24.54 11.37 -26.70
N GLU A 139 -25.12 11.21 -25.51
CA GLU A 139 -25.72 12.31 -24.76
C GLU A 139 -24.69 13.41 -24.42
N GLY A 140 -23.50 13.01 -23.95
CA GLY A 140 -22.45 13.96 -23.58
C GLY A 140 -21.88 14.71 -24.79
N LYS A 141 -21.80 14.07 -25.96
CA LYS A 141 -21.39 14.70 -27.22
C LYS A 141 -22.41 15.73 -27.70
N LEU A 142 -23.72 15.38 -27.65
CA LEU A 142 -24.80 16.23 -28.16
C LEU A 142 -25.17 17.36 -27.19
N PHE A 143 -25.36 17.06 -25.92
CA PHE A 143 -25.90 17.99 -24.94
C PHE A 143 -24.84 18.64 -24.03
N GLY A 144 -23.58 18.19 -24.10
CA GLY A 144 -22.45 18.78 -23.37
C GLY A 144 -22.72 18.97 -21.87
N ARG A 145 -22.66 20.20 -21.39
CA ARG A 145 -22.88 20.53 -19.97
C ARG A 145 -24.25 20.13 -19.44
N PHE A 146 -25.28 20.16 -20.26
CA PHE A 146 -26.63 19.74 -19.85
C PHE A 146 -26.72 18.25 -19.54
N ALA A 147 -25.88 17.43 -20.17
CA ALA A 147 -25.72 16.01 -19.86
C ALA A 147 -24.65 15.77 -18.75
N GLY A 148 -24.10 16.83 -18.14
CA GLY A 148 -23.04 16.73 -17.14
C GLY A 148 -21.66 16.38 -17.72
N ALA A 149 -21.46 16.58 -19.04
CA ALA A 149 -20.18 16.36 -19.70
C ALA A 149 -19.26 17.59 -19.58
N ARG A 150 -17.95 17.34 -19.50
CA ARG A 150 -16.91 18.39 -19.42
C ARG A 150 -15.78 18.06 -20.40
N LYS A 151 -15.25 19.09 -21.08
CA LYS A 151 -14.06 18.95 -21.91
C LYS A 151 -12.84 18.75 -21.01
N LEU A 152 -11.90 17.89 -21.42
CA LEU A 152 -10.60 17.76 -20.78
C LEU A 152 -9.78 19.03 -21.11
N ASP A 153 -9.28 19.69 -20.10
CA ASP A 153 -8.40 20.85 -20.18
C ASP A 153 -7.38 20.79 -19.02
N LEU A 154 -6.43 21.70 -18.99
CA LEU A 154 -5.39 21.73 -17.97
C LEU A 154 -5.93 21.91 -16.55
N LYS A 155 -7.06 22.62 -16.39
CA LYS A 155 -7.72 22.77 -15.09
C LYS A 155 -8.26 21.43 -14.60
N VAL A 156 -8.92 20.66 -15.48
CA VAL A 156 -9.39 19.31 -15.17
C VAL A 156 -8.23 18.39 -14.82
N LEU A 157 -7.13 18.50 -15.56
CA LEU A 157 -5.95 17.69 -15.32
C LEU A 157 -5.32 18.00 -13.95
N GLY A 158 -5.30 19.28 -13.54
CA GLY A 158 -4.91 19.69 -12.19
C GLY A 158 -5.83 19.12 -11.10
N GLU A 159 -7.14 19.13 -11.32
CA GLU A 159 -8.11 18.50 -10.43
C GLU A 159 -7.88 16.99 -10.33
N TRP A 160 -7.61 16.32 -11.45
CA TRP A 160 -7.29 14.90 -11.49
C TRP A 160 -6.03 14.59 -10.68
N TYR A 161 -4.96 15.34 -10.94
CA TYR A 161 -3.70 15.16 -10.25
C TYR A 161 -3.86 15.30 -8.72
N ALA A 162 -4.51 16.37 -8.28
CA ALA A 162 -4.74 16.62 -6.87
C ALA A 162 -5.57 15.50 -6.19
N TYR A 163 -6.72 15.15 -6.76
CA TYR A 163 -7.68 14.30 -6.05
C TYR A 163 -7.52 12.81 -6.30
N PHE A 164 -7.06 12.38 -7.46
CA PHE A 164 -6.79 10.97 -7.67
C PHE A 164 -5.54 10.51 -6.91
N HIS A 165 -4.51 11.36 -6.77
CA HIS A 165 -3.34 11.02 -5.96
C HIS A 165 -3.61 11.09 -4.44
N GLN A 166 -4.68 11.70 -3.97
CA GLN A 166 -5.13 11.61 -2.59
C GLN A 166 -5.92 10.32 -2.27
N CYS A 167 -6.19 9.49 -3.24
CA CYS A 167 -6.83 8.20 -3.01
C CYS A 167 -5.80 7.13 -2.60
N SER A 168 -5.90 6.58 -1.40
CA SER A 168 -5.04 5.47 -0.97
C SER A 168 -5.40 4.11 -1.57
N GLN A 169 -6.37 4.04 -2.48
CA GLN A 169 -6.84 2.80 -3.11
C GLN A 169 -7.32 1.74 -2.08
N CYS A 170 -7.78 2.16 -0.92
CA CYS A 170 -8.15 1.30 0.19
C CYS A 170 -9.48 0.53 -0.01
N ARG A 171 -10.31 0.91 -0.97
CA ARG A 171 -11.61 0.30 -1.32
C ARG A 171 -12.69 0.29 -0.22
N ARG A 172 -12.54 1.06 0.86
CA ARG A 172 -13.58 1.12 1.87
C ARG A 172 -14.91 1.64 1.32
N CYS A 173 -14.87 2.62 0.44
CA CYS A 173 -16.04 3.14 -0.27
C CYS A 173 -16.76 2.07 -1.10
N SER A 174 -16.04 1.09 -1.64
CA SER A 174 -16.63 0.00 -2.44
C SER A 174 -17.44 -0.98 -1.59
N VAL A 175 -17.02 -1.25 -0.35
CA VAL A 175 -17.74 -2.10 0.61
C VAL A 175 -19.14 -1.56 0.91
N PHE A 176 -19.27 -0.23 0.98
CA PHE A 176 -20.52 0.44 1.31
C PHE A 176 -21.32 0.90 0.08
N CYS A 177 -20.82 0.62 -1.12
CA CYS A 177 -21.53 0.97 -2.35
C CYS A 177 -22.64 -0.06 -2.64
N PRO A 178 -23.93 0.34 -2.66
CA PRO A 178 -25.03 -0.59 -2.95
C PRO A 178 -25.01 -1.14 -4.39
N TYR A 179 -24.22 -0.52 -5.27
CA TYR A 179 -24.05 -0.92 -6.66
C TYR A 179 -22.71 -1.63 -6.94
N GLY A 180 -21.90 -1.88 -5.91
CA GLY A 180 -20.61 -2.58 -6.05
C GLY A 180 -19.55 -1.82 -6.83
N ILE A 181 -19.63 -0.49 -6.91
CA ILE A 181 -18.65 0.32 -7.65
C ILE A 181 -17.31 0.34 -6.93
N ASP A 182 -16.24 -0.03 -7.62
CA ASP A 182 -14.88 0.12 -7.13
C ASP A 182 -14.30 1.48 -7.55
N THR A 183 -14.40 2.48 -6.66
CA THR A 183 -13.83 3.82 -6.87
C THR A 183 -12.29 3.80 -6.91
N ALA A 184 -11.65 2.80 -6.31
CA ALA A 184 -10.21 2.65 -6.42
C ALA A 184 -9.79 2.27 -7.85
N GLU A 185 -10.56 1.43 -8.54
CA GLU A 185 -10.34 1.11 -9.95
C GLU A 185 -10.48 2.36 -10.84
N ILE A 186 -11.51 3.19 -10.58
CA ILE A 186 -11.66 4.48 -11.27
C ILE A 186 -10.43 5.39 -11.03
N SER A 187 -9.92 5.43 -9.80
CA SER A 187 -8.73 6.22 -9.46
C SER A 187 -7.46 5.66 -10.11
N MET A 188 -7.33 4.34 -10.19
CA MET A 188 -6.21 3.70 -10.90
C MET A 188 -6.25 4.02 -12.40
N ALA A 189 -7.42 3.94 -13.02
CA ALA A 189 -7.58 4.28 -14.45
C ALA A 189 -7.21 5.75 -14.73
N ALA A 190 -7.63 6.67 -13.88
CA ALA A 190 -7.25 8.07 -14.02
C ALA A 190 -5.73 8.30 -13.84
N ARG A 191 -5.10 7.60 -12.90
CA ARG A 191 -3.64 7.64 -12.73
C ARG A 191 -2.91 7.04 -13.92
N GLU A 192 -3.39 5.94 -14.48
CA GLU A 192 -2.82 5.32 -15.69
C GLU A 192 -2.89 6.27 -16.89
N ILE A 193 -3.97 7.06 -17.00
CA ILE A 193 -4.07 8.09 -18.04
C ILE A 193 -3.03 9.21 -17.80
N MET A 194 -2.90 9.67 -16.56
CA MET A 194 -1.92 10.69 -16.19
C MET A 194 -0.48 10.21 -16.41
N ASP A 195 -0.17 8.99 -16.00
CA ASP A 195 1.12 8.35 -16.21
C ASP A 195 1.48 8.28 -17.70
N ALA A 196 0.53 7.88 -18.55
CA ALA A 196 0.71 7.77 -19.99
C ALA A 196 1.01 9.12 -20.68
N ILE A 197 0.76 10.25 -20.04
CA ILE A 197 1.07 11.60 -20.54
C ILE A 197 2.22 12.28 -19.77
N GLY A 198 2.94 11.54 -18.92
CA GLY A 198 4.12 12.04 -18.21
C GLY A 198 3.82 12.67 -16.84
N LEU A 199 2.63 12.45 -16.27
CA LEU A 199 2.23 12.95 -14.95
C LEU A 199 2.22 11.86 -13.88
N GLY A 200 3.32 11.09 -13.77
CA GLY A 200 3.54 10.14 -12.71
C GLY A 200 3.69 10.79 -11.32
N GLN A 201 3.47 10.00 -10.27
CA GLN A 201 3.65 10.49 -8.92
C GLN A 201 5.12 10.31 -8.49
N LYS A 202 5.76 11.43 -8.13
CA LYS A 202 7.20 11.57 -7.87
C LYS A 202 7.82 10.44 -7.03
N TYR A 203 7.28 10.19 -5.85
CA TYR A 203 7.82 9.20 -4.92
C TYR A 203 7.77 7.79 -5.53
N THR A 204 6.65 7.48 -6.18
CA THR A 204 6.44 6.18 -6.79
C THR A 204 7.38 5.95 -7.97
N ASP A 205 7.57 6.97 -8.81
CA ASP A 205 8.48 6.90 -9.96
C ASP A 205 9.93 6.68 -9.52
N MET A 206 10.39 7.42 -8.51
CA MET A 206 11.72 7.22 -7.92
C MET A 206 11.90 5.79 -7.38
N THR A 207 10.87 5.28 -6.71
CA THR A 207 10.89 3.95 -6.13
C THR A 207 10.93 2.86 -7.21
N ILE A 208 10.13 3.02 -8.28
CA ILE A 208 10.14 2.11 -9.42
C ILE A 208 11.50 2.14 -10.11
N GLY A 209 12.08 3.32 -10.30
CA GLY A 209 13.40 3.47 -10.89
C GLY A 209 14.46 2.64 -10.15
N LYS A 210 14.57 2.80 -8.83
CA LYS A 210 15.51 2.04 -7.99
C LYS A 210 15.21 0.53 -8.02
N LEU A 211 13.94 0.16 -7.93
CA LEU A 211 13.53 -1.24 -7.99
C LEU A 211 13.97 -1.92 -9.29
N LEU A 212 13.80 -1.26 -10.42
CA LEU A 212 14.20 -1.80 -11.72
C LEU A 212 15.71 -1.80 -11.93
N GLU A 213 16.42 -0.89 -11.30
CA GLU A 213 17.88 -0.82 -11.35
C GLU A 213 18.53 -1.96 -10.54
N VAL A 214 18.16 -2.11 -9.27
CA VAL A 214 18.87 -2.99 -8.32
C VAL A 214 18.00 -4.06 -7.63
N GLY A 215 16.70 -4.13 -7.90
CA GLY A 215 15.80 -5.14 -7.33
C GLY A 215 15.14 -4.79 -6.00
N ASN A 216 15.45 -3.62 -5.44
CA ASN A 216 14.85 -3.12 -4.20
C ASN A 216 14.60 -1.61 -4.27
N ASN A 217 13.66 -1.11 -3.49
CA ASN A 217 13.27 0.29 -3.53
C ASN A 217 14.26 1.25 -2.84
N LEU A 218 15.25 0.70 -2.12
CA LEU A 218 16.26 1.46 -1.40
C LEU A 218 17.44 1.86 -2.29
N GLY A 219 17.61 1.16 -3.43
CA GLY A 219 18.80 1.31 -4.27
C GLY A 219 20.03 0.64 -3.67
N MET A 220 19.85 -0.34 -2.76
CA MET A 220 20.95 -1.11 -2.17
C MET A 220 21.47 -2.14 -3.17
N ASN A 221 22.78 -2.15 -3.39
CA ASN A 221 23.41 -3.22 -4.15
C ASN A 221 23.55 -4.50 -3.30
N GLU A 222 23.82 -5.63 -3.94
CA GLU A 222 23.94 -6.94 -3.29
C GLU A 222 24.92 -6.92 -2.10
N LYS A 223 26.10 -6.27 -2.27
CA LYS A 223 27.11 -6.21 -1.21
C LYS A 223 26.60 -5.47 0.04
N ALA A 224 25.92 -4.34 -0.15
CA ALA A 224 25.35 -3.57 0.96
C ALA A 224 24.21 -4.36 1.63
N LEU A 225 23.34 -5.00 0.84
CA LEU A 225 22.27 -5.84 1.37
C LEU A 225 22.85 -6.99 2.21
N LYS A 226 23.85 -7.68 1.69
CA LYS A 226 24.50 -8.78 2.41
C LYS A 226 25.11 -8.34 3.73
N ALA A 227 25.85 -7.22 3.74
CA ALA A 227 26.43 -6.67 4.96
C ALA A 227 25.37 -6.29 6.00
N THR A 228 24.22 -5.76 5.57
CA THR A 228 23.09 -5.47 6.46
C THR A 228 22.50 -6.73 7.09
N LEU A 229 22.33 -7.79 6.30
CA LEU A 229 21.81 -9.07 6.81
C LEU A 229 22.80 -9.74 7.75
N GLU A 230 24.09 -9.70 7.46
CA GLU A 230 25.16 -10.21 8.35
C GLU A 230 25.15 -9.47 9.70
N SER A 231 24.98 -8.14 9.71
CA SER A 231 24.85 -7.38 10.96
C SER A 231 23.61 -7.78 11.77
N MET A 232 22.47 -8.04 11.11
CA MET A 232 21.27 -8.53 11.79
C MET A 232 21.47 -9.94 12.37
N GLU A 233 22.24 -10.81 11.69
CA GLU A 233 22.57 -12.14 12.21
C GLU A 233 23.41 -12.04 13.50
N GLU A 234 24.37 -11.09 13.53
CA GLU A 234 25.18 -10.81 14.71
C GLU A 234 24.32 -10.31 15.88
N ASP A 235 23.40 -9.37 15.62
CA ASP A 235 22.47 -8.84 16.63
C ASP A 235 21.59 -9.97 17.22
N ILE A 236 21.08 -10.88 16.40
CA ILE A 236 20.27 -12.02 16.87
C ILE A 236 21.12 -12.97 17.73
N GLU A 237 22.35 -13.25 17.30
CA GLU A 237 23.25 -14.13 18.06
C GLU A 237 23.63 -13.53 19.40
N GLU A 238 23.82 -12.20 19.47
CA GLU A 238 24.09 -11.49 20.73
C GLU A 238 22.88 -11.51 21.68
N GLU A 239 21.67 -11.34 21.15
CA GLU A 239 20.44 -11.31 21.96
C GLU A 239 19.96 -12.69 22.40
N ASP A 240 19.93 -13.67 21.50
CA ASP A 240 19.33 -14.99 21.73
C ASP A 240 20.36 -16.08 22.04
N GLY A 241 21.66 -15.83 21.85
CA GLY A 241 22.73 -16.81 22.05
C GLY A 241 22.74 -17.95 21.02
N VAL A 242 21.99 -17.81 19.92
CA VAL A 242 21.83 -18.82 18.87
C VAL A 242 22.05 -18.19 17.49
N PRO A 243 22.92 -18.75 16.64
CA PRO A 243 23.17 -18.22 15.31
C PRO A 243 21.98 -18.50 14.38
N VAL A 244 21.15 -17.49 14.14
CA VAL A 244 20.06 -17.53 13.18
C VAL A 244 20.51 -16.87 11.89
N LYS A 245 20.27 -17.52 10.74
CA LYS A 245 20.71 -17.03 9.43
C LYS A 245 19.63 -16.30 8.67
N LEU A 246 20.03 -15.23 7.96
CA LEU A 246 19.23 -14.48 7.00
C LEU A 246 19.80 -14.70 5.58
N PRO A 247 19.55 -15.87 4.97
CA PRO A 247 20.24 -16.28 3.75
C PRO A 247 19.78 -15.51 2.51
N LEU A 248 20.71 -15.27 1.59
CA LEU A 248 20.50 -14.57 0.34
C LEU A 248 20.94 -15.44 -0.83
N ASP A 249 20.07 -15.59 -1.85
CA ASP A 249 20.31 -16.29 -3.12
C ASP A 249 20.77 -17.75 -2.98
N VAL A 250 20.21 -18.50 -2.02
CA VAL A 250 20.53 -19.92 -1.81
C VAL A 250 19.71 -20.79 -2.78
N GLU A 251 20.37 -21.41 -3.77
CA GLU A 251 19.73 -22.32 -4.71
C GLU A 251 19.19 -23.58 -4.00
N GLY A 252 17.98 -23.99 -4.35
CA GLY A 252 17.32 -25.19 -3.83
C GLY A 252 16.70 -25.02 -2.44
N ALA A 253 16.64 -23.81 -1.88
CA ALA A 253 15.95 -23.55 -0.64
C ALA A 253 14.47 -23.96 -0.71
N ASP A 254 13.90 -24.45 0.40
CA ASP A 254 12.48 -24.82 0.43
C ASP A 254 11.56 -23.61 0.22
N VAL A 255 11.93 -22.45 0.75
CA VAL A 255 11.15 -21.22 0.70
C VAL A 255 11.96 -20.09 0.10
N LEU A 256 11.41 -19.42 -0.94
CA LEU A 256 11.80 -18.08 -1.32
C LEU A 256 10.87 -17.09 -0.64
N LEU A 257 11.42 -16.27 0.26
CA LEU A 257 10.71 -15.19 0.92
C LEU A 257 10.82 -13.90 0.10
N VAL A 258 9.69 -13.37 -0.35
CA VAL A 258 9.57 -12.03 -0.94
C VAL A 258 9.08 -11.09 0.14
N THR A 259 9.96 -10.22 0.61
CA THR A 259 9.66 -9.29 1.70
C THR A 259 9.94 -7.85 1.26
N PRO A 260 9.22 -6.83 1.81
CA PRO A 260 9.45 -5.44 1.41
C PRO A 260 10.86 -4.98 1.78
N SER A 261 11.48 -4.15 0.94
CA SER A 261 12.82 -3.63 1.17
C SER A 261 12.99 -2.93 2.52
N ALA A 262 11.92 -2.38 3.09
CA ALA A 262 11.93 -1.75 4.41
C ALA A 262 12.35 -2.72 5.53
N ASP A 263 12.11 -4.02 5.37
CA ASP A 263 12.46 -5.06 6.34
C ASP A 263 13.99 -5.17 6.54
N PHE A 264 14.78 -4.61 5.63
CA PHE A 264 16.24 -4.66 5.72
C PHE A 264 16.87 -3.55 6.58
N PHE A 265 16.11 -2.51 6.97
CA PHE A 265 16.78 -1.38 7.67
C PHE A 265 15.87 -0.52 8.57
N ALA A 266 14.54 -0.64 8.46
CA ALA A 266 13.63 0.27 9.16
C ALA A 266 12.94 -0.41 10.34
N SER A 267 13.08 0.12 11.55
CA SER A 267 12.22 -0.30 12.66
C SER A 267 10.77 0.22 12.43
N PRO A 268 9.71 -0.59 12.69
CA PRO A 268 9.71 -1.95 13.26
C PRO A 268 9.72 -3.07 12.18
N HIS A 269 10.17 -2.79 10.96
CA HIS A 269 10.18 -3.77 9.86
C HIS A 269 11.26 -4.84 10.09
N VAL A 270 12.45 -4.41 10.51
CA VAL A 270 13.59 -5.29 10.86
C VAL A 270 13.16 -6.37 11.85
N GLU A 271 12.41 -5.97 12.88
CA GLU A 271 11.88 -6.89 13.89
C GLU A 271 10.99 -7.99 13.29
N SER A 272 10.26 -7.68 12.22
CA SER A 272 9.46 -8.69 11.53
C SER A 272 10.32 -9.65 10.72
N LEU A 273 11.38 -9.17 10.06
CA LEU A 273 12.32 -10.03 9.34
C LEU A 273 13.05 -10.97 10.30
N ILE A 274 13.49 -10.47 11.44
CA ILE A 274 14.07 -11.28 12.52
C ILE A 274 13.05 -12.34 12.99
N GLY A 275 11.79 -11.95 13.17
CA GLY A 275 10.72 -12.87 13.51
C GLY A 275 10.52 -13.98 12.47
N TYR A 276 10.60 -13.69 11.17
CA TYR A 276 10.53 -14.70 10.11
C TYR A 276 11.73 -15.66 10.21
N ALA A 277 12.93 -15.12 10.38
CA ALA A 277 14.15 -15.92 10.49
C ALA A 277 14.09 -16.89 11.67
N LYS A 278 13.62 -16.41 12.84
CA LYS A 278 13.41 -17.27 14.04
C LYS A 278 12.37 -18.37 13.79
N VAL A 279 11.26 -18.05 13.08
CA VAL A 279 10.24 -19.05 12.67
C VAL A 279 10.86 -20.14 11.80
N PHE A 280 11.59 -19.78 10.76
CA PHE A 280 12.22 -20.75 9.86
C PHE A 280 13.29 -21.57 10.57
N HIS A 281 14.09 -20.94 11.44
CA HIS A 281 15.12 -21.62 12.23
C HIS A 281 14.52 -22.67 13.16
N GLN A 282 13.53 -22.31 13.98
CA GLN A 282 12.89 -23.25 14.92
C GLN A 282 12.16 -24.38 14.19
N ALA A 283 11.53 -24.09 13.05
CA ALA A 283 10.84 -25.08 12.23
C ALA A 283 11.80 -25.97 11.41
N GLY A 284 13.08 -25.65 11.34
CA GLY A 284 14.05 -26.38 10.52
C GLY A 284 13.78 -26.27 9.02
N ILE A 285 13.22 -25.14 8.56
CA ILE A 285 12.88 -24.89 7.17
C ILE A 285 14.05 -24.17 6.48
N SER A 286 14.54 -24.72 5.37
CA SER A 286 15.48 -24.05 4.48
C SER A 286 14.79 -22.91 3.75
N TRP A 287 15.35 -21.71 3.80
CA TRP A 287 14.75 -20.54 3.16
C TRP A 287 15.82 -19.58 2.63
N THR A 288 15.40 -18.64 1.80
CA THR A 288 16.26 -17.59 1.30
C THR A 288 15.44 -16.38 0.85
N MET A 289 16.11 -15.23 0.79
CA MET A 289 15.64 -14.05 0.04
C MET A 289 16.43 -13.95 -1.27
N SER A 290 16.03 -13.04 -2.16
CA SER A 290 16.77 -12.77 -3.39
C SER A 290 17.33 -11.36 -3.41
N SER A 291 18.61 -11.23 -3.78
CA SER A 291 19.23 -9.93 -4.06
C SER A 291 18.66 -9.26 -5.30
N LEU A 292 18.01 -10.04 -6.19
CA LEU A 292 17.45 -9.55 -7.45
C LEU A 292 16.03 -8.99 -7.31
N ALA A 293 15.28 -9.40 -6.27
CA ALA A 293 13.85 -9.15 -6.19
C ALA A 293 13.34 -9.19 -4.76
N SER A 294 13.14 -8.03 -4.14
CA SER A 294 12.46 -7.90 -2.85
C SER A 294 11.04 -7.33 -2.96
N GLU A 295 10.71 -6.65 -4.06
CA GLU A 295 9.42 -5.97 -4.22
C GLU A 295 8.49 -6.71 -5.18
N ALA A 296 7.21 -6.82 -4.79
CA ALA A 296 6.20 -7.59 -5.54
C ALA A 296 5.64 -6.89 -6.78
N GLY A 297 6.04 -5.67 -7.09
CA GLY A 297 5.48 -4.85 -8.18
C GLY A 297 4.36 -3.90 -7.76
N ASN A 298 4.10 -3.75 -6.47
CA ASN A 298 3.02 -2.93 -5.92
C ASN A 298 3.14 -1.42 -6.24
N PHE A 299 4.32 -0.91 -6.51
CA PHE A 299 4.52 0.48 -6.92
C PHE A 299 3.90 0.78 -8.29
N GLY A 300 3.96 -0.15 -9.25
CA GLY A 300 3.24 -0.04 -10.52
C GLY A 300 1.71 0.03 -10.33
N MET A 301 1.16 -0.67 -9.33
CA MET A 301 -0.25 -0.56 -8.97
C MET A 301 -0.60 0.87 -8.46
N PHE A 302 0.32 1.55 -7.77
CA PHE A 302 0.05 2.88 -7.23
C PHE A 302 -0.15 3.95 -8.30
N ILE A 303 0.56 3.84 -9.41
CA ILE A 303 0.42 4.73 -10.56
C ILE A 303 -0.53 4.20 -11.63
N GLY A 304 -1.12 3.01 -11.42
CA GLY A 304 -2.02 2.36 -12.39
C GLY A 304 -1.30 1.73 -13.59
N ASN A 305 0.03 1.60 -13.56
CA ASN A 305 0.81 1.09 -14.68
C ASN A 305 1.07 -0.42 -14.56
N TYR A 306 0.25 -1.22 -15.24
CA TYR A 306 0.35 -2.68 -15.23
C TYR A 306 1.60 -3.21 -15.95
N THR A 307 2.13 -2.47 -16.92
CA THR A 307 3.38 -2.84 -17.59
C THR A 307 4.57 -2.75 -16.63
N LEU A 308 4.64 -1.68 -15.83
CA LEU A 308 5.66 -1.55 -14.80
C LEU A 308 5.48 -2.57 -13.68
N MET A 309 4.23 -2.83 -13.29
CA MET A 309 3.93 -3.88 -12.32
C MET A 309 4.43 -5.24 -12.81
N GLN A 310 4.23 -5.55 -14.11
CA GLN A 310 4.73 -6.78 -14.73
C GLN A 310 6.27 -6.81 -14.75
N LYS A 311 6.93 -5.72 -15.18
CA LYS A 311 8.41 -5.65 -15.21
C LYS A 311 9.01 -5.87 -13.83
N ALA A 312 8.45 -5.28 -12.79
CA ALA A 312 8.88 -5.49 -11.41
C ALA A 312 8.65 -6.94 -10.96
N ALA A 313 7.46 -7.48 -11.23
CA ALA A 313 7.12 -8.85 -10.86
C ALA A 313 7.94 -9.91 -11.64
N MET A 314 8.37 -9.63 -12.88
CA MET A 314 9.26 -10.51 -13.63
C MET A 314 10.61 -10.75 -12.94
N ARG A 315 11.08 -9.82 -12.13
CA ARG A 315 12.28 -10.06 -11.30
C ARG A 315 12.04 -11.19 -10.30
N ILE A 316 10.84 -11.30 -9.75
CA ILE A 316 10.46 -12.42 -8.86
C ILE A 316 10.49 -13.74 -9.64
N ARG A 317 9.96 -13.76 -10.87
CA ARG A 317 10.02 -14.95 -11.72
C ARG A 317 11.46 -15.36 -12.02
N ASN A 318 12.31 -14.40 -12.37
CA ASN A 318 13.73 -14.67 -12.61
C ASN A 318 14.42 -15.22 -11.37
N ALA A 319 14.09 -14.68 -10.17
CA ALA A 319 14.61 -15.20 -8.91
C ALA A 319 14.13 -16.65 -8.65
N ILE A 320 12.87 -16.97 -8.95
CA ILE A 320 12.35 -18.35 -8.85
C ILE A 320 13.12 -19.29 -9.79
N GLU A 321 13.39 -18.88 -11.02
CA GLU A 321 14.12 -19.70 -12.00
C GLU A 321 15.58 -19.96 -11.58
N GLN A 322 16.23 -19.00 -10.91
CA GLN A 322 17.59 -19.13 -10.41
C GLN A 322 17.66 -19.94 -9.11
N ILE A 323 16.80 -19.61 -8.15
CA ILE A 323 16.82 -20.20 -6.80
C ILE A 323 16.16 -21.58 -6.77
N LYS A 324 15.19 -21.82 -7.65
CA LYS A 324 14.41 -23.08 -7.72
C LYS A 324 13.77 -23.48 -6.38
N PRO A 325 13.06 -22.55 -5.71
CA PRO A 325 12.44 -22.86 -4.42
C PRO A 325 11.26 -23.81 -4.60
N LYS A 326 10.89 -24.52 -3.54
CA LYS A 326 9.65 -25.32 -3.52
C LYS A 326 8.43 -24.47 -3.27
N ARG A 327 8.56 -23.40 -2.48
CA ARG A 327 7.46 -22.52 -2.07
C ARG A 327 7.82 -21.05 -2.24
N LEU A 328 6.81 -20.26 -2.51
CA LEU A 328 6.92 -18.81 -2.58
C LEU A 328 6.11 -18.20 -1.42
N VAL A 329 6.79 -17.48 -0.53
CA VAL A 329 6.17 -16.85 0.65
C VAL A 329 6.34 -15.35 0.58
N VAL A 330 5.27 -14.61 0.91
CA VAL A 330 5.26 -13.15 0.94
C VAL A 330 5.21 -12.67 2.39
N GLY A 331 6.13 -11.79 2.76
CA GLY A 331 6.23 -11.18 4.08
C GLY A 331 5.11 -10.20 4.41
N GLU A 332 5.23 -9.48 5.53
CA GLU A 332 4.20 -8.55 6.02
C GLU A 332 4.12 -7.27 5.20
N CYS A 333 3.65 -7.39 3.97
CA CYS A 333 3.28 -6.24 3.15
C CYS A 333 1.92 -6.47 2.47
N GLY A 334 0.89 -5.75 2.93
CA GLY A 334 -0.46 -5.89 2.39
C GLY A 334 -0.58 -5.50 0.91
N HIS A 335 0.24 -4.59 0.42
CA HIS A 335 0.27 -4.22 -0.99
C HIS A 335 0.99 -5.30 -1.82
N ALA A 336 2.12 -5.81 -1.34
CA ALA A 336 2.84 -6.91 -1.99
C ALA A 336 1.95 -8.16 -2.04
N TRP A 337 1.31 -8.52 -0.92
CA TRP A 337 0.37 -9.64 -0.88
C TRP A 337 -0.80 -9.47 -1.87
N ARG A 338 -1.32 -8.24 -1.99
CA ARG A 338 -2.37 -7.99 -2.98
C ARG A 338 -1.90 -8.23 -4.40
N VAL A 339 -0.70 -7.77 -4.76
CA VAL A 339 -0.15 -8.00 -6.11
C VAL A 339 0.13 -9.48 -6.33
N ALA A 340 0.74 -10.15 -5.36
CA ALA A 340 1.00 -11.59 -5.42
C ALA A 340 -0.30 -12.39 -5.60
N TYR A 341 -1.31 -12.10 -4.80
CA TYR A 341 -2.59 -12.82 -4.82
C TYR A 341 -3.42 -12.54 -6.08
N SER A 342 -3.51 -11.26 -6.50
CA SER A 342 -4.47 -10.85 -7.53
C SER A 342 -3.88 -10.75 -8.93
N PHE A 343 -2.57 -10.56 -9.06
CA PHE A 343 -1.97 -10.18 -10.34
C PHE A 343 -0.82 -11.08 -10.81
N TRP A 344 -0.02 -11.67 -9.92
CA TRP A 344 1.18 -12.42 -10.36
C TRP A 344 0.86 -13.54 -11.32
N ASN A 345 -0.19 -14.32 -11.06
CA ASN A 345 -0.56 -15.40 -11.96
C ASN A 345 -0.85 -14.93 -13.39
N THR A 346 -1.49 -13.76 -13.52
CA THR A 346 -1.82 -13.16 -14.83
C THR A 346 -0.61 -12.48 -15.47
N LEU A 347 0.24 -11.82 -14.66
CA LEU A 347 1.33 -11.00 -15.18
C LEU A 347 2.59 -11.81 -15.46
N ILE A 348 2.90 -12.80 -14.64
CA ILE A 348 4.17 -13.53 -14.63
C ILE A 348 4.04 -15.05 -14.43
N GLY A 349 2.84 -15.56 -14.20
CA GLY A 349 2.58 -16.99 -14.00
C GLY A 349 2.46 -17.77 -15.31
N PRO A 350 2.10 -19.05 -15.26
CA PRO A 350 1.94 -19.86 -14.06
C PRO A 350 3.27 -20.19 -13.34
N PHE A 351 3.17 -20.67 -12.10
CA PHE A 351 4.34 -21.05 -11.28
C PHE A 351 4.55 -22.58 -11.28
N ASP A 352 4.68 -23.16 -12.45
CA ASP A 352 4.76 -24.62 -12.65
C ASP A 352 6.03 -25.24 -12.05
N SER A 353 7.05 -24.42 -11.73
CA SER A 353 8.30 -24.87 -11.09
C SER A 353 8.20 -25.04 -9.57
N LEU A 354 7.12 -24.58 -8.94
CA LEU A 354 6.89 -24.77 -7.51
C LEU A 354 6.38 -26.20 -7.22
N ASP A 355 6.47 -26.60 -5.95
CA ASP A 355 5.88 -27.86 -5.49
C ASP A 355 4.36 -27.87 -5.78
N PRO A 356 3.83 -28.93 -6.43
CA PRO A 356 2.39 -29.05 -6.71
C PRO A 356 1.49 -28.95 -5.47
N ASN A 357 2.00 -29.22 -4.27
CA ASN A 357 1.27 -29.01 -3.01
C ASN A 357 1.19 -27.53 -2.62
N TYR A 358 2.04 -26.67 -3.20
CA TYR A 358 2.13 -25.23 -2.93
C TYR A 358 2.22 -24.43 -4.23
N PRO A 359 1.24 -24.57 -5.14
CA PRO A 359 1.33 -24.03 -6.51
C PRO A 359 1.12 -22.52 -6.59
N ALA A 360 0.80 -21.88 -5.45
CA ALA A 360 0.54 -20.45 -5.35
C ALA A 360 1.31 -19.83 -4.19
N PRO A 361 1.58 -18.53 -4.24
CA PRO A 361 2.19 -17.81 -3.13
C PRO A 361 1.37 -17.97 -1.84
N GLN A 362 2.07 -18.05 -0.70
CA GLN A 362 1.49 -18.05 0.65
C GLN A 362 1.89 -16.78 1.39
N HIS A 363 1.01 -16.27 2.26
CA HIS A 363 1.40 -15.20 3.17
C HIS A 363 2.17 -15.77 4.36
N ILE A 364 3.18 -15.06 4.86
CA ILE A 364 3.99 -15.54 5.98
C ILE A 364 3.14 -15.89 7.22
N CYS A 365 2.08 -15.14 7.51
CA CYS A 365 1.16 -15.46 8.62
C CYS A 365 0.44 -16.81 8.44
N GLU A 366 0.13 -17.21 7.18
CA GLU A 366 -0.47 -18.54 6.93
C GLU A 366 0.50 -19.65 7.27
N LEU A 367 1.73 -19.54 6.79
CA LEU A 367 2.79 -20.51 7.03
C LEU A 367 3.08 -20.61 8.53
N THR A 368 3.27 -19.48 9.20
CA THR A 368 3.60 -19.46 10.63
C THR A 368 2.48 -20.05 11.49
N LEU A 369 1.22 -19.70 11.22
CA LEU A 369 0.09 -20.25 11.98
C LEU A 369 -0.07 -21.77 11.76
N ASP A 370 0.20 -22.25 10.55
CA ASP A 370 0.19 -23.67 10.25
C ASP A 370 1.32 -24.41 11.01
N LEU A 371 2.51 -23.84 11.10
CA LEU A 371 3.62 -24.37 11.89
C LEU A 371 3.29 -24.43 13.39
N VAL A 372 2.66 -23.38 13.93
CA VAL A 372 2.17 -23.38 15.32
C VAL A 372 1.14 -24.48 15.55
N LYS A 373 0.14 -24.59 14.68
CA LYS A 373 -0.93 -25.60 14.81
C LYS A 373 -0.43 -27.04 14.70
N ARG A 374 0.62 -27.27 13.95
CA ARG A 374 1.27 -28.59 13.85
C ARG A 374 2.28 -28.86 14.95
N GLY A 375 2.55 -27.88 15.83
CA GLY A 375 3.54 -27.99 16.88
C GLY A 375 4.99 -27.97 16.38
N ALA A 376 5.23 -27.52 15.13
CA ALA A 376 6.57 -27.38 14.56
C ALA A 376 7.34 -26.21 15.18
N ILE A 377 6.61 -25.19 15.64
CA ILE A 377 7.15 -24.11 16.45
C ILE A 377 6.34 -23.95 17.73
N LYS A 378 7.01 -23.51 18.80
CA LYS A 378 6.40 -23.25 20.11
C LYS A 378 6.55 -21.77 20.45
N LEU A 379 5.50 -21.18 20.98
CA LEU A 379 5.45 -19.77 21.35
C LEU A 379 5.23 -19.62 22.85
N ASN A 380 6.12 -18.89 23.50
CA ASN A 380 5.96 -18.45 24.89
C ASN A 380 5.26 -17.09 24.91
N LYS A 381 3.98 -17.07 25.30
CA LYS A 381 3.19 -15.85 25.34
C LYS A 381 3.66 -14.84 26.39
N GLU A 382 4.30 -15.30 27.46
CA GLU A 382 4.77 -14.47 28.58
C GLU A 382 5.82 -13.46 28.12
N ALA A 383 6.57 -13.77 27.06
CA ALA A 383 7.52 -12.84 26.44
C ALA A 383 6.90 -11.53 25.94
N ASN A 384 5.56 -11.49 25.79
CA ASN A 384 4.81 -10.32 25.35
C ASN A 384 3.83 -9.78 26.42
N ASP A 385 3.99 -10.15 27.70
CA ASP A 385 3.06 -9.76 28.78
C ASP A 385 3.04 -8.26 29.10
N GLU A 386 4.07 -7.53 28.67
CA GLU A 386 4.11 -6.06 28.74
C GLU A 386 3.13 -5.40 27.76
N PHE A 387 2.66 -6.13 26.73
CA PHE A 387 1.79 -5.60 25.70
C PHE A 387 0.33 -6.02 25.92
N THR A 388 -0.55 -5.03 25.81
CA THR A 388 -1.97 -5.25 25.50
C THR A 388 -2.13 -4.93 24.01
N VAL A 389 -2.34 -5.97 23.21
CA VAL A 389 -2.23 -5.91 21.76
C VAL A 389 -3.59 -5.68 21.11
N THR A 390 -3.64 -4.77 20.13
CA THR A 390 -4.74 -4.71 19.15
C THR A 390 -4.22 -4.98 17.74
N PHE A 391 -5.13 -5.15 16.78
CA PHE A 391 -4.75 -5.45 15.40
C PHE A 391 -5.34 -4.46 14.39
N HIS A 392 -4.50 -3.94 13.51
CA HIS A 392 -4.94 -3.14 12.37
C HIS A 392 -5.05 -4.00 11.11
N ASP A 393 -6.26 -4.27 10.66
CA ASP A 393 -6.49 -4.91 9.37
C ASP A 393 -5.95 -4.02 8.24
N SER A 394 -4.90 -4.46 7.56
CA SER A 394 -4.39 -3.77 6.38
C SER A 394 -5.44 -3.74 5.28
N CYS A 395 -5.75 -2.56 4.76
CA CYS A 395 -6.85 -2.37 3.82
C CYS A 395 -6.71 -3.20 2.52
N ASN A 396 -5.50 -3.41 2.03
CA ASN A 396 -5.24 -4.21 0.83
C ASN A 396 -5.37 -5.72 1.11
N VAL A 397 -5.05 -6.18 2.30
CA VAL A 397 -5.32 -7.55 2.72
C VAL A 397 -6.82 -7.75 2.93
N ALA A 398 -7.42 -6.89 3.74
CA ALA A 398 -8.82 -6.98 4.15
C ALA A 398 -9.83 -7.02 2.97
N ARG A 399 -9.58 -6.24 1.91
CA ARG A 399 -10.53 -6.04 0.81
C ARG A 399 -10.03 -6.46 -0.56
N GLY A 400 -8.81 -6.90 -0.67
CA GLY A 400 -8.19 -7.22 -1.97
C GLY A 400 -7.67 -8.64 -2.08
N THR A 401 -7.66 -9.41 -0.98
CA THR A 401 -7.04 -10.72 -0.94
C THR A 401 -7.76 -11.71 -0.02
N ARG A 402 -7.23 -12.91 0.02
CA ARG A 402 -7.57 -13.92 1.03
C ARG A 402 -6.28 -14.49 1.61
N MET A 403 -6.37 -15.12 2.74
CA MET A 403 -5.34 -15.97 3.35
C MET A 403 -5.94 -17.33 3.68
N GLY A 404 -5.15 -18.37 3.46
CA GLY A 404 -5.58 -19.76 3.70
C GLY A 404 -6.73 -20.20 2.79
N THR A 405 -7.24 -21.38 3.05
CA THR A 405 -8.26 -22.05 2.22
C THR A 405 -9.69 -21.72 2.62
N ARG A 406 -9.90 -21.15 3.81
CA ARG A 406 -11.24 -20.83 4.33
C ARG A 406 -11.61 -19.38 4.05
N PRO A 407 -12.88 -19.08 3.72
CA PRO A 407 -13.37 -17.71 3.65
C PRO A 407 -13.09 -16.94 4.96
N GLY A 408 -12.65 -15.68 4.84
CA GLY A 408 -12.35 -14.85 6.00
C GLY A 408 -10.99 -15.10 6.66
N GLY A 409 -10.16 -15.99 6.09
CA GLY A 409 -8.84 -16.30 6.64
C GLY A 409 -7.93 -15.07 6.79
N GLN A 410 -8.06 -14.09 5.90
CA GLN A 410 -7.33 -12.82 6.01
C GLN A 410 -7.67 -12.01 7.27
N PHE A 411 -8.78 -12.30 7.93
CA PHE A 411 -9.19 -11.69 9.20
C PHE A 411 -8.80 -12.53 10.39
N THR A 412 -8.95 -13.85 10.28
CA THR A 412 -8.77 -14.78 11.39
C THR A 412 -7.31 -15.21 11.57
N ILE A 413 -6.57 -15.47 10.49
CA ILE A 413 -5.20 -15.97 10.56
C ILE A 413 -4.25 -15.03 11.33
N PRO A 414 -4.20 -13.70 11.04
CA PRO A 414 -3.35 -12.81 11.83
C PRO A 414 -3.78 -12.72 13.30
N ARG A 415 -5.09 -12.69 13.56
CA ARG A 415 -5.63 -12.65 14.94
C ARG A 415 -5.32 -13.91 15.72
N ASP A 416 -5.46 -15.09 15.09
CA ASP A 416 -5.12 -16.37 15.71
C ASP A 416 -3.63 -16.44 16.04
N LEU A 417 -2.78 -15.90 15.16
CA LEU A 417 -1.34 -15.85 15.39
C LEU A 417 -0.96 -14.90 16.53
N ILE A 418 -1.58 -13.71 16.61
CA ILE A 418 -1.39 -12.78 17.74
C ILE A 418 -1.83 -13.45 19.04
N LYS A 419 -3.00 -14.09 19.07
CA LYS A 419 -3.50 -14.81 20.25
C LYS A 419 -2.66 -16.04 20.63
N ALA A 420 -1.90 -16.60 19.67
CA ALA A 420 -0.94 -17.66 19.95
C ALA A 420 0.37 -17.13 20.55
N SER A 421 0.73 -15.86 20.28
CA SER A 421 1.97 -15.23 20.76
C SER A 421 1.79 -14.24 21.92
N CYS A 422 0.54 -13.89 22.30
CA CYS A 422 0.25 -12.91 23.35
C CYS A 422 -0.87 -13.37 24.26
N ASN A 423 -0.82 -12.98 25.54
CA ASN A 423 -1.86 -13.24 26.54
C ASN A 423 -3.00 -12.21 26.49
N LYS A 424 -2.71 -10.96 26.10
CA LYS A 424 -3.67 -9.85 26.12
C LYS A 424 -3.94 -9.35 24.70
N TYR A 425 -5.16 -9.55 24.23
CA TYR A 425 -5.62 -9.08 22.91
C TYR A 425 -6.96 -8.38 23.03
N VAL A 426 -7.07 -7.18 22.47
CA VAL A 426 -8.28 -6.36 22.46
C VAL A 426 -8.63 -6.03 21.01
N GLU A 427 -9.89 -6.21 20.63
CA GLU A 427 -10.39 -5.83 19.31
C GLU A 427 -10.86 -4.38 19.32
N MET A 428 -10.55 -3.62 18.27
CA MET A 428 -11.13 -2.29 18.07
C MET A 428 -12.61 -2.40 17.67
N ASP A 429 -13.30 -1.25 17.63
CA ASP A 429 -14.70 -1.17 17.22
C ASP A 429 -14.96 -1.95 15.91
N PRO A 430 -15.94 -2.87 15.89
CA PRO A 430 -16.31 -3.66 14.71
C PRO A 430 -16.68 -2.82 13.47
N ALA A 431 -17.09 -1.55 13.63
CA ALA A 431 -17.30 -0.63 12.52
C ALA A 431 -16.00 -0.15 11.86
N THR A 432 -14.84 -0.45 12.47
CA THR A 432 -13.52 -0.03 12.02
C THR A 432 -12.54 -1.17 11.77
N THR A 433 -12.99 -2.42 11.83
CA THR A 433 -12.15 -3.62 11.67
C THR A 433 -12.57 -4.46 10.47
N MET A 434 -11.80 -5.48 10.14
CA MET A 434 -12.03 -6.41 9.04
C MET A 434 -12.26 -5.66 7.71
N GLU A 435 -13.32 -6.00 6.97
CA GLU A 435 -13.66 -5.34 5.70
C GLU A 435 -14.01 -3.86 5.86
N LYS A 436 -14.38 -3.42 7.07
CA LYS A 436 -14.71 -2.02 7.37
C LYS A 436 -13.51 -1.20 7.84
N THR A 437 -12.31 -1.79 7.90
CA THR A 437 -11.10 -1.11 8.38
C THR A 437 -10.87 0.24 7.71
N PHE A 438 -10.37 1.22 8.47
CA PHE A 438 -9.84 2.46 7.91
C PHE A 438 -8.36 2.28 7.51
N CYS A 439 -7.94 3.04 6.51
CA CYS A 439 -6.55 3.02 6.03
C CYS A 439 -5.62 3.74 7.02
N CYS A 440 -4.33 3.41 6.94
CA CYS A 440 -3.25 4.11 7.66
C CYS A 440 -2.96 5.54 7.14
N GLY A 441 -3.64 5.99 6.09
CA GLY A 441 -3.42 7.30 5.48
C GLY A 441 -2.33 7.36 4.40
N SER A 442 -1.52 6.32 4.22
CA SER A 442 -0.33 6.40 3.35
C SER A 442 -0.29 5.39 2.20
N GLY A 443 -1.31 4.56 2.03
CA GLY A 443 -1.37 3.61 0.91
C GLY A 443 -1.49 4.29 -0.46
N GLY A 444 -1.30 3.51 -1.54
CA GLY A 444 -1.52 3.98 -2.91
C GLY A 444 -0.59 5.09 -3.37
N GLY A 445 0.67 5.08 -2.96
CA GLY A 445 1.67 6.07 -3.38
C GLY A 445 1.75 7.33 -2.50
N LEU A 446 1.02 7.37 -1.37
CA LEU A 446 1.01 8.52 -0.47
C LEU A 446 2.14 8.50 0.60
N LEU A 447 3.01 7.49 0.61
CA LEU A 447 4.07 7.37 1.61
C LEU A 447 5.26 8.28 1.26
N THR A 448 5.06 9.58 1.40
CA THR A 448 6.10 10.59 1.28
C THR A 448 5.88 11.69 2.31
N ASP A 449 6.95 12.32 2.78
CA ASP A 449 6.87 13.34 3.82
C ASP A 449 6.35 14.69 3.29
N GLU A 450 6.46 14.92 1.97
CA GLU A 450 5.94 16.14 1.30
C GLU A 450 4.42 16.30 1.43
N ILE A 451 3.68 15.21 1.68
CA ILE A 451 2.22 15.23 1.89
C ILE A 451 1.83 14.71 3.27
N MET A 452 2.67 14.97 4.27
CA MET A 452 2.44 14.50 5.64
C MET A 452 1.07 14.93 6.18
N GLU A 453 0.64 16.17 5.92
CA GLU A 453 -0.65 16.68 6.35
C GLU A 453 -1.83 15.84 5.82
N VAL A 454 -1.77 15.46 4.54
CA VAL A 454 -2.78 14.59 3.92
C VAL A 454 -2.79 13.20 4.56
N ARG A 455 -1.59 12.67 4.86
CA ARG A 455 -1.44 11.36 5.52
C ARG A 455 -2.00 11.37 6.92
N VAL A 456 -1.70 12.41 7.70
CA VAL A 456 -2.23 12.62 9.05
C VAL A 456 -3.75 12.72 9.01
N ALA A 457 -4.30 13.56 8.13
CA ALA A 457 -5.74 13.68 7.94
C ALA A 457 -6.39 12.34 7.57
N GLY A 458 -5.78 11.62 6.62
CA GLY A 458 -6.30 10.32 6.16
C GLY A 458 -6.20 9.20 7.21
N ALA A 459 -5.33 9.33 8.20
CA ALA A 459 -5.21 8.37 9.30
C ALA A 459 -6.20 8.63 10.45
N MET A 460 -6.80 9.82 10.52
CA MET A 460 -7.62 10.27 11.65
C MET A 460 -8.63 9.23 12.15
N PRO A 461 -9.50 8.62 11.29
CA PRO A 461 -10.49 7.68 11.81
C PRO A 461 -9.87 6.39 12.39
N ARG A 462 -8.69 5.99 11.93
CA ARG A 462 -7.96 4.85 12.49
C ARG A 462 -7.33 5.23 13.83
N MET A 463 -6.77 6.41 13.93
CA MET A 463 -6.19 6.90 15.18
C MET A 463 -7.26 7.07 16.27
N GLN A 464 -8.48 7.50 15.92
CA GLN A 464 -9.63 7.54 16.83
C GLN A 464 -9.96 6.15 17.40
N ALA A 465 -10.06 5.15 16.51
CA ALA A 465 -10.37 3.79 16.93
C ALA A 465 -9.27 3.18 17.81
N LEU A 466 -8.01 3.54 17.58
CA LEU A 466 -6.89 3.13 18.43
C LEU A 466 -6.97 3.80 19.81
N HIS A 467 -7.17 5.12 19.86
CA HIS A 467 -7.29 5.85 21.12
C HIS A 467 -8.40 5.30 22.00
N ALA A 468 -9.55 4.96 21.43
CA ALA A 468 -10.67 4.41 22.18
C ALA A 468 -10.26 3.15 22.98
N VAL A 469 -9.53 2.22 22.37
CA VAL A 469 -9.07 1.00 23.06
C VAL A 469 -7.81 1.23 23.93
N MET A 470 -7.02 2.25 23.64
CA MET A 470 -5.94 2.68 24.54
C MET A 470 -6.52 3.21 25.87
N GLU A 471 -7.55 4.03 25.80
CA GLU A 471 -8.22 4.62 26.98
C GLU A 471 -9.04 3.59 27.76
N SER A 472 -9.79 2.70 27.07
CA SER A 472 -10.71 1.77 27.74
C SER A 472 -10.00 0.52 28.28
N ASP A 473 -9.00 0.00 27.55
CA ASP A 473 -8.43 -1.32 27.77
C ASP A 473 -6.91 -1.31 27.99
N GLY A 474 -6.28 -0.12 27.94
CA GLY A 474 -4.84 0.03 28.12
C GLY A 474 -4.01 -0.56 27.00
N VAL A 475 -4.54 -0.57 25.76
CA VAL A 475 -3.78 -1.02 24.57
C VAL A 475 -2.52 -0.17 24.42
N ASN A 476 -1.37 -0.81 24.31
CA ASN A 476 -0.07 -0.18 24.12
C ASN A 476 0.73 -0.76 22.95
N PHE A 477 0.13 -1.68 22.16
CA PHE A 477 0.73 -2.23 20.94
C PHE A 477 -0.33 -2.47 19.87
N MET A 478 -0.12 -1.93 18.66
CA MET A 478 -0.96 -2.19 17.49
C MET A 478 -0.19 -3.04 16.48
N ALA A 479 -0.56 -4.29 16.37
CA ALA A 479 0.04 -5.23 15.43
C ALA A 479 -0.37 -4.96 13.99
N LEU A 480 0.58 -5.00 13.06
CA LEU A 480 0.47 -4.61 11.65
C LEU A 480 1.01 -5.73 10.75
N ILE A 481 0.38 -5.95 9.60
CA ILE A 481 0.83 -6.89 8.56
C ILE A 481 1.07 -6.19 7.21
N CYS A 482 1.49 -4.94 7.23
CA CYS A 482 1.75 -4.18 6.00
C CYS A 482 2.89 -3.19 6.21
N ALA A 483 3.93 -3.29 5.40
CA ALA A 483 5.09 -2.40 5.46
C ALA A 483 4.70 -0.91 5.35
N ILE A 484 3.79 -0.56 4.44
CA ILE A 484 3.30 0.83 4.34
C ILE A 484 2.60 1.27 5.62
N CYS A 485 1.86 0.38 6.29
CA CYS A 485 1.20 0.74 7.56
C CYS A 485 2.22 0.92 8.69
N LYS A 486 3.24 0.06 8.79
CA LYS A 486 4.35 0.21 9.74
C LYS A 486 5.05 1.56 9.54
N ALA A 487 5.53 1.83 8.33
CA ALA A 487 6.19 3.10 7.99
C ALA A 487 5.27 4.33 8.14
N SER A 488 3.97 4.17 7.99
CA SER A 488 3.01 5.26 8.17
C SER A 488 2.81 5.58 9.64
N PHE A 489 2.46 4.58 10.45
CA PHE A 489 2.09 4.81 11.84
C PHE A 489 3.26 5.24 12.70
N THR A 490 4.49 4.78 12.45
CA THR A 490 5.68 5.27 13.16
C THR A 490 5.88 6.79 13.00
N LYS A 491 5.47 7.37 11.86
CA LYS A 491 5.54 8.82 11.61
C LYS A 491 4.28 9.58 12.03
N ILE A 492 3.11 8.94 11.95
CA ILE A 492 1.81 9.58 12.18
C ILE A 492 1.39 9.53 13.65
N MET A 493 1.64 8.43 14.36
CA MET A 493 1.25 8.28 15.77
C MET A 493 1.72 9.42 16.67
N PRO A 494 2.99 9.88 16.57
CA PRO A 494 3.45 11.02 17.38
C PRO A 494 2.65 12.30 17.15
N LYS A 495 2.05 12.48 15.95
CA LYS A 495 1.19 13.61 15.63
C LYS A 495 -0.17 13.57 16.33
N TYR A 496 -0.52 12.40 16.85
CA TYR A 496 -1.72 12.15 17.66
C TYR A 496 -1.40 11.91 19.14
N GLY A 497 -0.18 12.24 19.59
CA GLY A 497 0.25 12.03 20.97
C GLY A 497 0.42 10.56 21.36
N VAL A 498 0.56 9.67 20.40
CA VAL A 498 0.79 8.23 20.62
C VAL A 498 2.27 7.93 20.33
N PRO A 499 2.98 7.22 21.23
CA PRO A 499 4.37 6.81 20.97
C PRO A 499 4.48 5.96 19.69
N MET A 500 5.55 6.16 18.92
CA MET A 500 5.75 5.44 17.66
C MET A 500 5.95 3.92 17.88
N GLU A 501 6.42 3.52 19.03
CA GLU A 501 6.68 2.15 19.46
C GLU A 501 5.39 1.33 19.63
N VAL A 502 4.24 1.99 19.69
CA VAL A 502 2.92 1.33 19.67
C VAL A 502 2.67 0.63 18.34
N ALA A 503 3.32 1.03 17.25
CA ALA A 503 3.22 0.39 15.94
C ALA A 503 4.27 -0.71 15.78
N GLY A 504 3.85 -1.98 15.63
CA GLY A 504 4.77 -3.09 15.42
C GLY A 504 4.23 -4.18 14.49
N GLY A 505 5.09 -5.12 14.10
CA GLY A 505 4.72 -6.25 13.26
C GLY A 505 4.05 -7.40 14.02
N VAL A 506 3.25 -8.21 13.36
CA VAL A 506 2.76 -9.47 13.93
C VAL A 506 3.95 -10.40 14.19
N HIS A 507 4.90 -10.50 13.25
CA HIS A 507 6.07 -11.36 13.43
C HIS A 507 7.13 -10.75 14.38
N GLN A 508 7.06 -9.47 14.72
CA GLN A 508 7.78 -8.93 15.87
C GLN A 508 7.32 -9.61 17.16
N LEU A 509 6.00 -9.72 17.38
CA LEU A 509 5.45 -10.42 18.54
C LEU A 509 5.74 -11.92 18.51
N VAL A 510 5.67 -12.55 17.34
CA VAL A 510 6.01 -13.96 17.14
C VAL A 510 7.48 -14.21 17.44
N GLY A 511 8.39 -13.36 16.90
CA GLY A 511 9.83 -13.49 17.11
C GLY A 511 10.25 -13.38 18.58
N ARG A 512 9.59 -12.49 19.34
CA ARG A 512 9.77 -12.37 20.80
C ARG A 512 9.26 -13.61 21.56
N ALA A 513 8.19 -14.22 21.07
CA ALA A 513 7.59 -15.41 21.70
C ALA A 513 8.32 -16.72 21.36
N ILE A 514 9.22 -16.72 20.37
CA ILE A 514 10.02 -17.90 20.02
C ILE A 514 11.22 -18.01 20.96
N GLU A 515 11.27 -19.11 21.70
CA GLU A 515 12.43 -19.47 22.51
C GLU A 515 13.41 -20.30 21.65
N LEU A 516 14.56 -19.74 21.32
CA LEU A 516 15.63 -20.40 20.57
C LEU A 516 16.55 -21.25 21.46
N GLY A 517 16.07 -21.71 22.62
CA GLY A 517 16.86 -22.52 23.54
C GLY A 517 17.30 -23.85 22.93
N ALA A 518 18.44 -24.37 23.41
CA ALA A 518 19.05 -25.60 22.94
C ALA A 518 18.00 -26.72 22.76
N LYS A 519 17.99 -27.35 21.59
CA LYS A 519 17.28 -28.62 21.40
C LYS A 519 17.87 -29.59 22.41
N GLU A 520 17.06 -30.05 23.41
CA GLU A 520 17.39 -31.20 24.22
C GLU A 520 17.59 -32.46 23.37
#